data_b53ee6c90c9d4a71fc5d3968035507b9
#
_entry.id   b53ee6c90c9d4a71fc5d3968035507b9
#
_cell.length_a   1.000
_cell.length_b   1.000
_cell.length_c   1.000
_cell.angle_alpha   90.00
_cell.angle_beta   90.00
_cell.angle_gamma   90.00
#
_symmetry.space_group_name_H-M   'P 1'
#
loop_
_entity.id
_entity.type
_entity.pdbx_description
1 polymer ?
#
loop_
_entity_poly.entity_id
_entity_poly.type
_entity_poly.pdbx_seq_one_letter_code
_entity_poly.pdbx_strand_id
1 'polypeptide(L)'
;ELQVKDATIRDWDVNMGLSEGRYMNIAQGFAYSSNIGMTKLEQKMGNNVWMNYLKLFKFGLPTRFGMGDEGFGGLPGDNYVTQAMSSFGQGISVTQTQMLRAFSAIANDGEMLEPKFISAIYDGKHETARKSQREIVGNPVPASVAQQTRNYMITVGTDPQFGTLYSSDGPIIQVAGQNVAVKSGTAQIATANGYLEGENDNIYSIVVMTPAEDPDFIMYVTVQQPEVSFSPKSWQELVNPVLEDAVALKDELNLVTETKALDGVTKEDTYKMPSAESLSKELKLKQTISPGGFADELRRNLIQPVVLGTGKNIKKMSVSAGTKLKANEQVLLLTDDLDLVPDMYGWTKENVDKFAEWTGIEITYKGKGSRVSKQNVKVETALKKTKKITITLGD
;
A
#
# COMPACT_ATOMS: atom_id res chain seq x y z
N GLU A 1 -9.80 25.56 -0.69
CA GLU A 1 -10.18 24.77 0.51
C GLU A 1 -11.28 23.78 0.17
N LEU A 2 -11.22 22.60 0.77
CA LEU A 2 -12.22 21.54 0.63
C LEU A 2 -12.68 21.09 2.03
N GLN A 3 -13.97 21.21 2.31
CA GLN A 3 -14.53 20.71 3.56
C GLN A 3 -14.81 19.21 3.47
N VAL A 4 -14.28 18.45 4.43
CA VAL A 4 -14.48 16.99 4.57
C VAL A 4 -14.97 16.73 5.99
N LYS A 5 -16.27 16.64 6.18
CA LYS A 5 -16.92 16.62 7.51
C LYS A 5 -16.47 17.81 8.37
N ASP A 6 -15.78 17.55 9.49
CA ASP A 6 -15.26 18.51 10.45
C ASP A 6 -13.84 19.01 10.13
N ALA A 7 -13.18 18.48 9.10
CA ALA A 7 -11.84 18.88 8.68
C ALA A 7 -11.85 19.72 7.41
N THR A 8 -10.95 20.71 7.32
CA THR A 8 -10.72 21.52 6.13
C THR A 8 -9.40 21.14 5.49
N ILE A 9 -9.45 20.59 4.27
CA ILE A 9 -8.25 20.23 3.49
C ILE A 9 -7.83 21.41 2.62
N ARG A 10 -6.52 21.68 2.60
CA ARG A 10 -5.88 22.74 1.83
C ARG A 10 -4.72 22.19 1.03
N ASP A 11 -4.42 22.85 -0.07
CA ASP A 11 -3.17 22.62 -0.81
C ASP A 11 -2.01 23.32 -0.09
N TRP A 12 -0.81 22.87 -0.34
CA TRP A 12 0.41 23.31 0.33
C TRP A 12 0.72 24.81 0.16
N ASP A 13 0.34 25.38 -0.99
CA ASP A 13 0.56 26.79 -1.33
C ASP A 13 -0.31 27.75 -0.52
N VAL A 14 -1.50 27.32 -0.09
CA VAL A 14 -2.37 28.12 0.79
C VAL A 14 -1.67 28.42 2.11
N ASN A 15 -0.98 27.44 2.64
CA ASN A 15 -0.21 27.59 3.88
C ASN A 15 0.99 28.53 3.72
N MET A 16 1.46 28.74 2.49
CA MET A 16 2.51 29.69 2.14
C MET A 16 1.96 31.07 1.73
N GLY A 17 0.66 31.29 1.77
CA GLY A 17 0.03 32.54 1.37
C GLY A 17 0.08 32.83 -0.14
N LEU A 18 0.31 31.79 -0.97
CA LEU A 18 0.58 31.94 -2.41
C LEU A 18 -0.66 31.70 -3.30
N SER A 19 -1.79 31.20 -2.77
CA SER A 19 -2.88 30.75 -3.63
C SER A 19 -4.02 31.76 -3.77
N GLU A 20 -4.26 32.09 -5.02
CA GLU A 20 -5.58 32.44 -5.52
C GLU A 20 -6.12 31.22 -6.28
N GLY A 21 -7.20 30.60 -5.82
CA GLY A 21 -7.78 29.35 -6.29
C GLY A 21 -7.52 29.04 -7.77
N ARG A 22 -6.77 27.96 -8.04
CA ARG A 22 -6.43 27.52 -9.39
C ARG A 22 -7.35 26.41 -9.85
N TYR A 23 -7.79 26.48 -11.10
CA TYR A 23 -8.44 25.36 -11.76
C TYR A 23 -7.39 24.49 -12.43
N MET A 24 -7.30 23.21 -12.02
CA MET A 24 -6.36 22.24 -12.55
C MET A 24 -7.12 21.01 -13.04
N ASN A 25 -6.71 20.46 -14.18
CA ASN A 25 -7.12 19.11 -14.56
C ASN A 25 -6.38 18.06 -13.72
N ILE A 26 -6.71 16.76 -13.90
CA ILE A 26 -6.13 15.69 -13.08
C ILE A 26 -4.61 15.62 -13.22
N ALA A 27 -4.06 15.75 -14.43
CA ALA A 27 -2.62 15.70 -14.68
C ALA A 27 -1.89 16.87 -14.00
N GLN A 28 -2.44 18.09 -14.14
CA GLN A 28 -1.91 19.28 -13.48
C GLN A 28 -1.99 19.17 -11.95
N GLY A 29 -3.12 18.70 -11.40
CA GLY A 29 -3.28 18.48 -9.96
C GLY A 29 -2.32 17.43 -9.40
N PHE A 30 -2.00 16.40 -10.20
CA PHE A 30 -1.00 15.40 -9.86
C PHE A 30 0.42 16.01 -9.86
N ALA A 31 0.79 16.74 -10.92
CA ALA A 31 2.10 17.40 -11.02
C ALA A 31 2.30 18.43 -9.90
N TYR A 32 1.25 19.17 -9.55
CA TYR A 32 1.21 20.16 -8.47
C TYR A 32 1.17 19.54 -7.07
N SER A 33 0.92 18.23 -6.97
CA SER A 33 0.73 17.52 -5.69
C SER A 33 -0.44 18.08 -4.87
N SER A 34 -1.60 18.33 -5.53
CA SER A 34 -2.78 18.91 -4.89
C SER A 34 -3.43 17.93 -3.91
N ASN A 35 -3.47 18.28 -2.63
CA ASN A 35 -4.18 17.54 -1.59
C ASN A 35 -5.70 17.52 -1.88
N ILE A 36 -6.25 18.67 -2.29
CA ILE A 36 -7.66 18.81 -2.68
C ILE A 36 -7.99 17.91 -3.87
N GLY A 37 -7.10 17.88 -4.87
CA GLY A 37 -7.26 17.03 -6.05
C GLY A 37 -7.33 15.56 -5.70
N MET A 38 -6.39 15.06 -4.88
CA MET A 38 -6.35 13.67 -4.43
C MET A 38 -7.55 13.31 -3.56
N THR A 39 -7.94 14.18 -2.64
CA THR A 39 -9.14 13.97 -1.81
C THR A 39 -10.41 13.88 -2.67
N LYS A 40 -10.58 14.73 -3.67
CA LYS A 40 -11.74 14.66 -4.59
C LYS A 40 -11.75 13.36 -5.40
N LEU A 41 -10.60 12.85 -5.80
CA LEU A 41 -10.50 11.55 -6.47
C LEU A 41 -10.89 10.41 -5.54
N GLU A 42 -10.40 10.41 -4.30
CA GLU A 42 -10.77 9.44 -3.27
C GLU A 42 -12.27 9.47 -3.01
N GLN A 43 -12.88 10.66 -2.81
CA GLN A 43 -14.32 10.80 -2.63
C GLN A 43 -15.11 10.28 -3.84
N LYS A 44 -14.62 10.49 -5.06
CA LYS A 44 -15.25 9.98 -6.29
C LYS A 44 -15.16 8.46 -6.39
N MET A 45 -14.07 7.86 -5.94
CA MET A 45 -13.92 6.41 -5.85
C MET A 45 -14.79 5.84 -4.73
N GLY A 46 -14.86 6.53 -3.62
CA GLY A 46 -15.44 6.09 -2.37
C GLY A 46 -14.45 5.35 -1.47
N ASN A 47 -14.57 5.57 -0.16
CA ASN A 47 -13.63 5.05 0.84
C ASN A 47 -13.40 3.53 0.75
N ASN A 48 -14.45 2.74 0.51
CA ASN A 48 -14.33 1.29 0.42
C ASN A 48 -13.44 0.87 -0.75
N VAL A 49 -13.59 1.51 -1.90
CA VAL A 49 -12.75 1.27 -3.08
C VAL A 49 -11.31 1.69 -2.80
N TRP A 50 -11.12 2.88 -2.23
CA TRP A 50 -9.82 3.39 -1.83
C TRP A 50 -9.10 2.43 -0.86
N MET A 51 -9.76 2.03 0.23
CA MET A 51 -9.20 1.09 1.21
C MET A 51 -8.89 -0.28 0.59
N ASN A 52 -9.69 -0.73 -0.39
CA ASN A 52 -9.39 -1.96 -1.11
C ASN A 52 -8.10 -1.82 -1.94
N TYR A 53 -7.89 -0.69 -2.62
CA TYR A 53 -6.63 -0.45 -3.34
C TYR A 53 -5.42 -0.42 -2.41
N LEU A 54 -5.51 0.22 -1.23
CA LEU A 54 -4.42 0.16 -0.24
C LEU A 54 -4.07 -1.29 0.14
N LYS A 55 -5.07 -2.16 0.29
CA LYS A 55 -4.87 -3.58 0.56
C LYS A 55 -4.31 -4.34 -0.66
N LEU A 56 -4.74 -4.03 -1.88
CA LEU A 56 -4.21 -4.61 -3.11
C LEU A 56 -2.73 -4.27 -3.30
N PHE A 57 -2.32 -3.05 -2.96
CA PHE A 57 -0.92 -2.63 -2.90
C PHE A 57 -0.17 -3.16 -1.65
N LYS A 58 -0.83 -3.96 -0.82
CA LYS A 58 -0.27 -4.64 0.36
C LYS A 58 0.27 -3.71 1.44
N PHE A 59 -0.23 -2.50 1.54
CA PHE A 59 0.02 -1.67 2.71
C PHE A 59 -0.57 -2.34 3.96
N GLY A 60 0.11 -2.18 5.10
CA GLY A 60 -0.22 -2.87 6.34
C GLY A 60 0.27 -4.33 6.41
N LEU A 61 1.06 -4.81 5.42
CA LEU A 61 1.70 -6.13 5.40
C LEU A 61 3.21 -5.97 5.22
N PRO A 62 4.04 -6.76 5.92
CA PRO A 62 5.49 -6.76 5.75
C PRO A 62 5.86 -7.21 4.33
N THR A 63 7.08 -6.87 3.88
CA THR A 63 7.58 -7.24 2.56
C THR A 63 8.42 -8.51 2.56
N ARG A 64 8.69 -9.11 3.72
CA ARG A 64 9.61 -10.25 3.82
C ARG A 64 10.95 -10.00 3.12
N PHE A 65 11.41 -8.77 3.19
CA PHE A 65 12.61 -8.26 2.54
C PHE A 65 13.89 -9.06 2.91
N GLY A 66 13.86 -9.78 4.04
CA GLY A 66 14.95 -10.68 4.48
C GLY A 66 15.76 -10.14 5.65
N MET A 67 15.41 -8.98 6.18
CA MET A 67 15.94 -8.45 7.45
C MET A 67 14.95 -8.76 8.56
N GLY A 68 15.43 -9.06 9.77
CA GLY A 68 14.57 -9.31 10.92
C GLY A 68 13.82 -8.07 11.38
N ASP A 69 12.73 -8.27 12.13
CA ASP A 69 11.93 -7.22 12.77
C ASP A 69 11.39 -6.14 11.81
N GLU A 70 11.00 -6.54 10.59
CA GLU A 70 10.38 -5.63 9.64
C GLU A 70 9.04 -5.13 10.16
N GLY A 71 8.91 -3.79 10.27
CA GLY A 71 7.63 -3.14 10.53
C GLY A 71 6.67 -3.30 9.34
N PHE A 72 5.38 -3.22 9.61
CA PHE A 72 4.34 -3.30 8.55
C PHE A 72 3.43 -2.07 8.51
N GLY A 73 3.77 -1.01 9.27
CA GLY A 73 3.02 0.24 9.28
C GLY A 73 1.56 0.05 9.74
N GLY A 74 0.68 0.92 9.28
CA GLY A 74 -0.75 0.87 9.61
C GLY A 74 -1.62 1.48 8.51
N LEU A 75 -2.72 0.81 8.19
CA LEU A 75 -3.75 1.36 7.32
C LEU A 75 -4.53 2.46 8.04
N PRO A 76 -5.16 3.40 7.30
CA PRO A 76 -6.08 4.36 7.89
C PRO A 76 -7.17 3.66 8.70
N GLY A 77 -7.50 4.19 9.88
CA GLY A 77 -8.62 3.69 10.68
C GLY A 77 -9.98 3.94 10.01
N ASP A 78 -11.05 3.49 10.67
CA ASP A 78 -12.43 3.60 10.12
C ASP A 78 -12.99 5.03 10.09
N ASN A 79 -12.19 6.03 10.41
CA ASN A 79 -12.55 7.43 10.35
C ASN A 79 -12.53 7.94 8.90
N TYR A 80 -13.66 8.46 8.44
CA TYR A 80 -13.82 8.98 7.07
C TYR A 80 -12.78 10.07 6.71
N VAL A 81 -12.48 10.98 7.63
CA VAL A 81 -11.50 12.06 7.41
C VAL A 81 -10.09 11.48 7.25
N THR A 82 -9.70 10.55 8.12
CA THR A 82 -8.39 9.88 8.05
C THR A 82 -8.24 9.11 6.74
N GLN A 83 -9.29 8.42 6.28
CA GLN A 83 -9.27 7.72 4.99
C GLN A 83 -9.10 8.70 3.82
N ALA A 84 -9.86 9.80 3.82
CA ALA A 84 -9.71 10.84 2.80
C ALA A 84 -8.31 11.48 2.83
N MET A 85 -7.76 11.77 4.01
CA MET A 85 -6.41 12.32 4.17
C MET A 85 -5.31 11.35 3.69
N SER A 86 -5.55 10.03 3.75
CA SER A 86 -4.57 9.06 3.27
C SER A 86 -4.35 9.11 1.76
N SER A 87 -5.27 9.73 1.00
CA SER A 87 -5.14 9.93 -0.44
C SER A 87 -3.99 10.88 -0.83
N PHE A 88 -3.54 11.72 0.10
CA PHE A 88 -2.37 12.58 -0.08
C PHE A 88 -1.24 12.31 0.94
N GLY A 89 -1.27 11.13 1.59
CA GLY A 89 -0.14 10.64 2.39
C GLY A 89 -0.20 10.98 3.88
N GLN A 90 -1.36 11.39 4.43
CA GLN A 90 -1.57 11.60 5.86
C GLN A 90 -2.46 10.49 6.43
N GLY A 91 -2.35 10.20 7.73
CA GLY A 91 -3.20 9.19 8.39
C GLY A 91 -2.93 7.74 7.99
N ILE A 92 -1.81 7.47 7.34
CA ILE A 92 -1.29 6.13 6.99
C ILE A 92 0.17 6.04 7.43
N SER A 93 0.58 4.88 7.91
CA SER A 93 1.99 4.61 8.22
C SER A 93 2.52 3.50 7.31
N VAL A 94 3.65 3.76 6.65
CA VAL A 94 4.23 2.85 5.66
C VAL A 94 5.74 2.74 5.84
N THR A 95 6.33 1.61 5.44
CA THR A 95 7.78 1.45 5.40
C THR A 95 8.32 1.75 3.99
N GLN A 96 9.61 2.07 3.89
CA GLN A 96 10.27 2.28 2.59
C GLN A 96 10.18 1.03 1.70
N THR A 97 10.33 -0.16 2.28
CA THR A 97 10.22 -1.43 1.55
C THR A 97 8.80 -1.67 1.03
N GLN A 98 7.76 -1.30 1.78
CA GLN A 98 6.38 -1.32 1.28
C GLN A 98 6.17 -0.34 0.11
N MET A 99 6.77 0.86 0.16
CA MET A 99 6.71 1.81 -0.95
C MET A 99 7.43 1.27 -2.17
N LEU A 100 8.63 0.68 -2.03
CA LEU A 100 9.34 0.04 -3.15
C LEU A 100 8.50 -1.11 -3.75
N ARG A 101 7.88 -1.95 -2.92
CA ARG A 101 6.96 -2.99 -3.39
C ARG A 101 5.79 -2.40 -4.18
N ALA A 102 5.14 -1.37 -3.65
CA ALA A 102 4.00 -0.73 -4.32
C ALA A 102 4.42 -0.08 -5.64
N PHE A 103 5.52 0.67 -5.65
CA PHE A 103 6.03 1.32 -6.85
C PHE A 103 6.55 0.32 -7.89
N SER A 104 6.96 -0.90 -7.49
CA SER A 104 7.32 -1.92 -8.46
C SER A 104 6.16 -2.27 -9.40
N ALA A 105 4.91 -2.21 -8.94
CA ALA A 105 3.75 -2.38 -9.81
C ALA A 105 3.64 -1.27 -10.87
N ILE A 106 4.00 -0.04 -10.50
CA ILE A 106 3.98 1.08 -11.45
C ILE A 106 5.14 0.98 -12.44
N ALA A 107 6.30 0.50 -12.00
CA ALA A 107 7.47 0.31 -12.86
C ALA A 107 7.34 -0.91 -13.81
N ASN A 108 6.68 -1.98 -13.37
CA ASN A 108 6.58 -3.26 -14.12
C ASN A 108 5.18 -3.49 -14.70
N ASP A 109 4.56 -2.48 -15.27
CA ASP A 109 3.30 -2.57 -16.00
C ASP A 109 2.18 -3.32 -15.25
N GLY A 110 2.09 -3.07 -13.95
CA GLY A 110 1.09 -3.63 -13.06
C GLY A 110 1.57 -4.83 -12.25
N GLU A 111 2.67 -5.48 -12.59
CA GLU A 111 3.24 -6.58 -11.81
C GLU A 111 3.96 -6.07 -10.56
N MET A 112 3.40 -6.36 -9.40
CA MET A 112 3.99 -5.99 -8.12
C MET A 112 4.95 -7.05 -7.63
N LEU A 113 6.20 -6.66 -7.37
CA LEU A 113 7.28 -7.57 -6.96
C LEU A 113 7.53 -7.50 -5.45
N GLU A 114 7.90 -8.64 -4.87
CA GLU A 114 8.42 -8.69 -3.50
C GLU A 114 9.89 -8.26 -3.50
N PRO A 115 10.28 -7.21 -2.78
CA PRO A 115 11.68 -6.80 -2.66
C PRO A 115 12.53 -7.92 -2.06
N LYS A 116 13.73 -8.12 -2.58
CA LYS A 116 14.69 -9.11 -2.07
C LYS A 116 16.04 -8.42 -1.81
N PHE A 117 16.54 -8.57 -0.59
CA PHE A 117 17.87 -8.04 -0.23
C PHE A 117 18.97 -9.09 -0.38
N ILE A 118 18.65 -10.36 -0.09
CA ILE A 118 19.58 -11.46 -0.21
C ILE A 118 19.41 -12.12 -1.56
N SER A 119 20.43 -12.09 -2.42
CA SER A 119 20.41 -12.74 -3.75
C SER A 119 20.68 -14.24 -3.66
N ALA A 120 21.59 -14.67 -2.81
CA ALA A 120 21.90 -16.07 -2.62
C ALA A 120 22.49 -16.37 -1.23
N ILE A 121 22.28 -17.60 -0.77
CA ILE A 121 22.92 -18.16 0.44
C ILE A 121 23.77 -19.34 -0.03
N TYR A 122 25.02 -19.38 0.41
CA TYR A 122 25.98 -20.44 0.09
C TYR A 122 26.21 -21.31 1.32
N ASP A 123 26.50 -22.59 1.10
CA ASP A 123 26.94 -23.50 2.16
C ASP A 123 28.45 -23.31 2.48
N GLY A 124 28.94 -24.10 3.44
CA GLY A 124 30.35 -24.05 3.84
C GLY A 124 31.34 -24.55 2.76
N LYS A 125 30.86 -25.07 1.63
CA LYS A 125 31.66 -25.47 0.47
C LYS A 125 31.55 -24.47 -0.68
N HIS A 126 30.92 -23.33 -0.46
CA HIS A 126 30.61 -22.32 -1.48
C HIS A 126 29.63 -22.82 -2.57
N GLU A 127 28.89 -23.88 -2.32
CA GLU A 127 27.80 -24.30 -3.18
C GLU A 127 26.52 -23.50 -2.84
N THR A 128 25.72 -23.16 -3.85
CA THR A 128 24.49 -22.41 -3.64
C THR A 128 23.47 -23.26 -2.92
N ALA A 129 23.26 -22.98 -1.63
CA ALA A 129 22.23 -23.65 -0.83
C ALA A 129 20.81 -23.10 -1.13
N ARG A 130 20.72 -21.79 -1.41
CA ARG A 130 19.47 -21.12 -1.77
C ARG A 130 19.77 -19.91 -2.64
N LYS A 131 19.04 -19.76 -3.76
CA LYS A 131 19.07 -18.55 -4.62
C LYS A 131 17.72 -17.84 -4.50
N SER A 132 17.74 -16.53 -4.37
CA SER A 132 16.53 -15.71 -4.44
C SER A 132 15.96 -15.73 -5.86
N GLN A 133 14.64 -15.67 -5.97
CA GLN A 133 13.95 -15.67 -7.26
C GLN A 133 13.00 -14.46 -7.32
N ARG A 134 12.71 -14.00 -8.54
CA ARG A 134 11.68 -12.98 -8.78
C ARG A 134 10.33 -13.54 -8.30
N GLU A 135 9.63 -12.76 -7.48
CA GLU A 135 8.33 -13.15 -6.92
C GLU A 135 7.30 -12.06 -7.22
N ILE A 136 6.31 -12.38 -8.06
CA ILE A 136 5.17 -11.51 -8.33
C ILE A 136 4.15 -11.75 -7.22
N VAL A 137 3.81 -10.70 -6.49
CA VAL A 137 2.92 -10.78 -5.32
C VAL A 137 1.56 -10.12 -5.56
N GLY A 138 1.31 -9.63 -6.75
CA GLY A 138 0.02 -9.10 -7.15
C GLY A 138 0.07 -8.27 -8.44
N ASN A 139 -1.12 -7.96 -8.96
CA ASN A 139 -1.33 -7.05 -10.08
C ASN A 139 -2.41 -6.03 -9.67
N PRO A 140 -2.07 -5.02 -8.84
CA PRO A 140 -3.06 -4.10 -8.30
C PRO A 140 -3.68 -3.18 -9.36
N VAL A 141 -3.00 -2.95 -10.48
CA VAL A 141 -3.46 -2.11 -11.59
C VAL A 141 -3.13 -2.74 -12.94
N PRO A 142 -3.90 -2.45 -14.01
CA PRO A 142 -3.55 -2.86 -15.37
C PRO A 142 -2.28 -2.14 -15.88
N ALA A 143 -1.59 -2.74 -16.85
CA ALA A 143 -0.39 -2.17 -17.49
C ALA A 143 -0.62 -0.75 -18.02
N SER A 144 -1.76 -0.51 -18.68
CA SER A 144 -2.10 0.82 -19.21
C SER A 144 -2.22 1.90 -18.13
N VAL A 145 -2.70 1.54 -16.93
CA VAL A 145 -2.78 2.46 -15.78
C VAL A 145 -1.39 2.72 -15.21
N ALA A 146 -0.54 1.71 -15.10
CA ALA A 146 0.84 1.86 -14.66
C ALA A 146 1.62 2.81 -15.58
N GLN A 147 1.54 2.59 -16.90
CA GLN A 147 2.16 3.45 -17.91
C GLN A 147 1.63 4.89 -17.87
N GLN A 148 0.31 5.06 -17.76
CA GLN A 148 -0.27 6.40 -17.64
C GLN A 148 0.18 7.11 -16.35
N THR A 149 0.34 6.37 -15.26
CA THR A 149 0.85 6.91 -14.00
C THR A 149 2.30 7.39 -14.17
N ARG A 150 3.17 6.61 -14.82
CA ARG A 150 4.54 7.05 -15.13
C ARG A 150 4.54 8.31 -16.00
N ASN A 151 3.64 8.41 -17.00
CA ASN A 151 3.51 9.62 -17.81
C ASN A 151 3.12 10.85 -16.96
N TYR A 152 2.23 10.68 -15.98
CA TYR A 152 1.94 11.77 -15.03
C TYR A 152 3.15 12.07 -14.11
N MET A 153 3.91 11.08 -13.72
CA MET A 153 5.12 11.28 -12.92
C MET A 153 6.21 12.04 -13.68
N ILE A 154 6.31 11.88 -15.01
CA ILE A 154 7.21 12.68 -15.86
C ILE A 154 6.83 14.17 -15.76
N THR A 155 5.54 14.51 -15.78
CA THR A 155 5.11 15.92 -15.71
C THR A 155 5.46 16.60 -14.38
N VAL A 156 5.64 15.85 -13.31
CA VAL A 156 6.09 16.40 -12.01
C VAL A 156 7.47 17.07 -12.13
N GLY A 157 8.36 16.50 -12.95
CA GLY A 157 9.70 17.02 -13.19
C GLY A 157 9.83 17.91 -14.43
N THR A 158 8.84 17.93 -15.32
CA THR A 158 8.98 18.60 -16.63
C THR A 158 7.98 19.71 -16.91
N ASP A 159 6.88 19.79 -16.17
CA ASP A 159 5.89 20.86 -16.35
C ASP A 159 6.39 22.16 -15.68
N PRO A 160 6.63 23.24 -16.45
CA PRO A 160 7.17 24.49 -15.91
C PRO A 160 6.19 25.28 -15.03
N GLN A 161 4.89 24.96 -15.10
CA GLN A 161 3.84 25.69 -14.38
C GLN A 161 3.34 24.94 -13.15
N PHE A 162 3.23 23.62 -13.24
CA PHE A 162 2.63 22.78 -12.20
C PHE A 162 3.59 21.76 -11.58
N GLY A 163 4.73 21.50 -12.22
CA GLY A 163 5.69 20.51 -11.74
C GLY A 163 6.39 20.93 -10.45
N THR A 164 6.15 20.21 -9.35
CA THR A 164 6.79 20.49 -8.05
C THR A 164 8.29 20.19 -8.01
N LEU A 165 8.80 19.47 -9.01
CA LEU A 165 10.22 19.15 -9.19
C LEU A 165 10.80 19.78 -10.49
N TYR A 166 10.22 20.90 -10.90
CA TYR A 166 10.71 21.77 -11.96
C TYR A 166 11.14 23.12 -11.37
N SER A 167 12.26 23.66 -11.82
CA SER A 167 12.78 24.97 -11.41
C SER A 167 13.01 25.88 -12.61
N SER A 168 13.39 27.15 -12.38
CA SER A 168 13.81 28.07 -13.46
C SER A 168 14.94 27.52 -14.33
N ASP A 169 15.74 26.62 -13.78
CA ASP A 169 16.91 26.02 -14.42
C ASP A 169 16.55 24.67 -15.12
N GLY A 170 15.28 24.28 -15.11
CA GLY A 170 14.75 23.04 -15.68
C GLY A 170 14.40 21.98 -14.63
N PRO A 171 14.28 20.70 -15.05
CA PRO A 171 14.01 19.58 -14.14
C PRO A 171 15.06 19.49 -13.02
N ILE A 172 14.60 19.30 -11.79
CA ILE A 172 15.47 19.14 -10.61
C ILE A 172 16.13 17.76 -10.61
N ILE A 173 15.37 16.72 -10.97
CA ILE A 173 15.89 15.36 -11.09
C ILE A 173 16.19 15.09 -12.55
N GLN A 174 17.44 14.75 -12.84
CA GLN A 174 17.95 14.54 -14.20
C GLN A 174 18.86 13.31 -14.24
N VAL A 175 18.73 12.54 -15.29
CA VAL A 175 19.66 11.48 -15.68
C VAL A 175 19.96 11.66 -17.15
N ALA A 176 21.22 11.73 -17.51
CA ALA A 176 21.64 12.03 -18.86
C ALA A 176 21.02 11.08 -19.90
N GLY A 177 20.37 11.65 -20.92
CA GLY A 177 19.79 10.90 -22.02
C GLY A 177 18.51 10.10 -21.70
N GLN A 178 17.91 10.26 -20.52
CA GLN A 178 16.74 9.50 -20.10
C GLN A 178 15.60 10.41 -19.61
N ASN A 179 14.37 10.01 -19.87
CA ASN A 179 13.21 10.57 -19.17
C ASN A 179 13.15 9.97 -17.76
N VAL A 180 12.72 10.78 -16.79
CA VAL A 180 12.63 10.40 -15.39
C VAL A 180 11.18 10.54 -14.92
N ALA A 181 10.62 9.48 -14.41
CA ALA A 181 9.33 9.52 -13.72
C ALA A 181 9.59 9.77 -12.22
N VAL A 182 9.04 10.87 -11.68
CA VAL A 182 9.38 11.31 -10.33
C VAL A 182 8.15 11.79 -9.57
N LYS A 183 8.13 11.57 -8.24
CA LYS A 183 7.13 12.15 -7.34
C LYS A 183 7.71 12.39 -5.97
N SER A 184 7.59 13.62 -5.48
CA SER A 184 7.94 13.97 -4.09
C SER A 184 6.73 13.88 -3.17
N GLY A 185 7.01 13.77 -1.88
CA GLY A 185 6.03 13.85 -0.80
C GLY A 185 6.60 14.60 0.40
N THR A 186 5.74 15.29 1.12
CA THR A 186 6.04 15.92 2.41
C THR A 186 4.92 15.57 3.36
N ALA A 187 5.24 14.91 4.46
CA ALA A 187 4.27 14.50 5.47
C ALA A 187 4.68 15.03 6.84
N GLN A 188 3.72 15.60 7.57
CA GLN A 188 3.91 15.96 8.97
C GLN A 188 4.07 14.70 9.83
N ILE A 189 4.88 14.79 10.87
CA ILE A 189 5.13 13.68 11.81
C ILE A 189 3.98 13.60 12.80
N ALA A 190 3.27 12.48 12.81
CA ALA A 190 2.20 12.23 13.76
C ALA A 190 2.75 11.83 15.14
N THR A 191 2.13 12.36 16.19
CA THR A 191 2.37 11.99 17.59
C THR A 191 1.05 11.60 18.27
N ALA A 192 1.13 11.15 19.50
CA ALA A 192 -0.07 10.87 20.31
C ALA A 192 -0.97 12.10 20.52
N ASN A 193 -0.42 13.32 20.39
CA ASN A 193 -1.11 14.58 20.64
C ASN A 193 -1.46 15.36 19.35
N GLY A 194 -1.32 14.77 18.18
CA GLY A 194 -1.51 15.42 16.89
C GLY A 194 -0.22 15.42 16.05
N TYR A 195 -0.11 16.35 15.11
CA TYR A 195 1.07 16.52 14.28
C TYR A 195 2.06 17.49 14.92
N LEU A 196 3.36 17.27 14.70
CA LEU A 196 4.39 18.24 15.00
C LEU A 196 4.26 19.45 14.06
N GLU A 197 4.60 20.64 14.53
CA GLU A 197 4.37 21.91 13.81
C GLU A 197 5.67 22.72 13.57
N GLY A 198 6.84 22.17 13.88
CA GLY A 198 8.12 22.82 13.58
C GLY A 198 8.42 22.85 12.09
N GLU A 199 9.20 23.84 11.64
CA GLU A 199 9.59 24.02 10.23
C GLU A 199 10.18 22.73 9.60
N ASN A 200 10.99 22.01 10.37
CA ASN A 200 11.64 20.76 9.94
C ASN A 200 10.96 19.50 10.48
N ASP A 201 9.78 19.61 11.10
CA ASP A 201 9.05 18.47 11.67
C ASP A 201 8.28 17.70 10.60
N ASN A 202 8.97 17.39 9.51
CA ASN A 202 8.41 16.69 8.36
C ASN A 202 9.24 15.47 7.99
N ILE A 203 8.57 14.53 7.32
CA ILE A 203 9.20 13.48 6.54
C ILE A 203 9.08 13.88 5.07
N TYR A 204 10.22 14.15 4.46
CA TYR A 204 10.33 14.37 3.01
C TYR A 204 10.60 13.04 2.33
N SER A 205 9.98 12.81 1.19
CA SER A 205 10.18 11.57 0.41
C SER A 205 10.21 11.87 -1.07
N ILE A 206 10.91 11.03 -1.81
CA ILE A 206 10.92 11.06 -3.27
C ILE A 206 11.01 9.64 -3.81
N VAL A 207 10.23 9.36 -4.86
CA VAL A 207 10.40 8.18 -5.70
C VAL A 207 10.86 8.64 -7.08
N VAL A 208 11.80 7.90 -7.64
CA VAL A 208 12.35 8.13 -8.98
C VAL A 208 12.39 6.79 -9.72
N MET A 209 11.95 6.79 -10.96
CA MET A 209 12.03 5.65 -11.88
C MET A 209 12.72 6.08 -13.16
N THR A 210 13.70 5.33 -13.61
CA THR A 210 14.47 5.66 -14.81
C THR A 210 14.94 4.39 -15.54
N PRO A 211 14.87 4.35 -16.90
CA PRO A 211 14.09 5.23 -17.78
C PRO A 211 12.59 5.23 -17.45
N ALA A 212 11.87 6.31 -17.67
CA ALA A 212 10.44 6.39 -17.31
C ALA A 212 9.55 5.44 -18.12
N GLU A 213 9.95 5.12 -19.36
CA GLU A 213 9.19 4.28 -20.28
C GLU A 213 9.25 2.80 -19.88
N ASP A 214 10.43 2.33 -19.48
CA ASP A 214 10.70 0.96 -19.05
C ASP A 214 11.76 1.00 -17.92
N PRO A 215 11.34 1.18 -16.66
CA PRO A 215 12.26 1.44 -15.57
C PRO A 215 13.20 0.28 -15.24
N ASP A 216 14.49 0.53 -15.34
CA ASP A 216 15.54 -0.34 -14.82
C ASP A 216 15.72 -0.16 -13.30
N PHE A 217 15.51 1.07 -12.84
CA PHE A 217 15.73 1.46 -11.45
C PHE A 217 14.52 2.13 -10.84
N ILE A 218 14.25 1.77 -9.59
CA ILE A 218 13.37 2.51 -8.69
C ILE A 218 14.23 2.96 -7.50
N MET A 219 14.30 4.26 -7.29
CA MET A 219 14.95 4.82 -6.10
C MET A 219 13.87 5.45 -5.22
N TYR A 220 13.86 5.11 -3.94
CA TYR A 220 12.99 5.72 -2.94
C TYR A 220 13.82 6.23 -1.78
N VAL A 221 13.77 7.53 -1.54
CA VAL A 221 14.55 8.20 -0.49
C VAL A 221 13.61 8.89 0.47
N THR A 222 13.93 8.83 1.75
CA THR A 222 13.25 9.59 2.81
C THR A 222 14.25 10.36 3.63
N VAL A 223 13.90 11.59 3.98
CA VAL A 223 14.64 12.44 4.91
C VAL A 223 13.68 12.87 6.01
N GLN A 224 13.97 12.51 7.24
CA GLN A 224 13.14 12.84 8.40
C GLN A 224 13.83 13.91 9.23
N GLN A 225 13.11 14.97 9.56
CA GLN A 225 13.57 16.05 10.44
C GLN A 225 15.00 16.54 10.11
N PRO A 226 15.23 17.04 8.89
CA PRO A 226 16.56 17.54 8.53
C PRO A 226 16.97 18.69 9.45
N GLU A 227 18.23 18.75 9.83
CA GLU A 227 18.80 19.83 10.65
C GLU A 227 18.97 21.14 9.87
N VAL A 228 18.82 21.08 8.55
CA VAL A 228 18.92 22.23 7.64
C VAL A 228 17.61 22.41 6.87
N SER A 229 17.37 23.61 6.37
CA SER A 229 16.20 23.87 5.53
C SER A 229 16.22 22.95 4.30
N PHE A 230 15.10 22.24 4.09
CA PHE A 230 14.95 21.28 3.01
C PHE A 230 14.04 21.84 1.93
N SER A 231 14.52 21.89 0.70
CA SER A 231 13.81 22.41 -0.46
C SER A 231 13.75 21.37 -1.60
N PRO A 232 12.92 21.58 -2.62
CA PRO A 232 12.95 20.71 -3.80
C PRO A 232 14.34 20.56 -4.43
N LYS A 233 15.21 21.61 -4.39
CA LYS A 233 16.58 21.53 -4.89
C LYS A 233 17.48 20.60 -4.06
N SER A 234 17.20 20.37 -2.79
CA SER A 234 17.94 19.43 -1.97
C SER A 234 17.91 18.01 -2.51
N TRP A 235 16.85 17.66 -3.23
CA TRP A 235 16.77 16.36 -3.91
C TRP A 235 17.79 16.21 -5.03
N GLN A 236 18.14 17.28 -5.72
CA GLN A 236 19.13 17.25 -6.79
C GLN A 236 20.49 16.73 -6.30
N GLU A 237 20.92 17.23 -5.15
CA GLU A 237 22.22 16.87 -4.55
C GLU A 237 22.22 15.44 -4.00
N LEU A 238 21.07 14.95 -3.51
CA LEU A 238 20.97 13.63 -2.91
C LEU A 238 20.73 12.52 -3.96
N VAL A 239 19.97 12.81 -5.02
CA VAL A 239 19.43 11.79 -5.91
C VAL A 239 20.23 11.68 -7.20
N ASN A 240 20.55 12.80 -7.87
CA ASN A 240 21.16 12.76 -9.20
C ASN A 240 22.51 12.02 -9.22
N PRO A 241 23.46 12.25 -8.30
CA PRO A 241 24.74 11.54 -8.35
C PRO A 241 24.58 10.02 -8.24
N VAL A 242 23.67 9.55 -7.35
CA VAL A 242 23.46 8.12 -7.15
C VAL A 242 22.81 7.47 -8.36
N LEU A 243 21.86 8.16 -9.00
CA LEU A 243 21.19 7.64 -10.21
C LEU A 243 22.13 7.64 -11.41
N GLU A 244 22.94 8.68 -11.58
CA GLU A 244 23.94 8.77 -12.64
C GLU A 244 24.94 7.63 -12.53
N ASP A 245 25.48 7.38 -11.33
CA ASP A 245 26.38 6.27 -11.07
C ASP A 245 25.70 4.92 -11.31
N ALA A 246 24.47 4.72 -10.83
CA ALA A 246 23.72 3.48 -11.03
C ALA A 246 23.48 3.18 -12.53
N VAL A 247 23.11 4.18 -13.30
CA VAL A 247 22.88 4.05 -14.75
C VAL A 247 24.20 3.79 -15.48
N ALA A 248 25.27 4.48 -15.12
CA ALA A 248 26.59 4.30 -15.74
C ALA A 248 27.17 2.91 -15.45
N LEU A 249 26.98 2.40 -14.25
CA LEU A 249 27.53 1.11 -13.81
C LEU A 249 26.64 -0.09 -14.16
N LYS A 250 25.40 0.13 -14.62
CA LYS A 250 24.44 -0.94 -14.93
C LYS A 250 25.04 -2.01 -15.83
N ASP A 251 25.60 -1.60 -16.97
CA ASP A 251 26.15 -2.49 -17.97
C ASP A 251 27.49 -3.07 -17.52
N GLU A 252 28.33 -2.28 -16.87
CA GLU A 252 29.63 -2.68 -16.37
C GLU A 252 29.52 -3.77 -15.29
N LEU A 253 28.56 -3.63 -14.38
CA LEU A 253 28.32 -4.57 -13.29
C LEU A 253 27.39 -5.73 -13.67
N ASN A 254 26.94 -5.81 -14.94
CA ASN A 254 25.93 -6.76 -15.38
C ASN A 254 24.70 -6.74 -14.45
N LEU A 255 24.27 -5.56 -14.04
CA LEU A 255 23.02 -5.37 -13.30
C LEU A 255 21.85 -5.62 -14.25
N VAL A 256 21.78 -6.85 -14.78
CA VAL A 256 20.74 -7.25 -15.72
C VAL A 256 19.47 -7.40 -14.95
N THR A 257 18.47 -6.63 -15.33
CA THR A 257 17.08 -6.98 -15.07
C THR A 257 16.81 -8.27 -15.83
N GLU A 258 16.90 -9.43 -15.17
CA GLU A 258 16.41 -10.68 -15.74
C GLU A 258 14.89 -10.55 -15.94
N THR A 259 14.48 -10.04 -17.10
CA THR A 259 13.07 -9.95 -17.50
C THR A 259 12.46 -11.31 -17.85
N LYS A 260 13.27 -12.37 -17.94
CA LYS A 260 12.75 -13.72 -18.11
C LYS A 260 12.33 -14.27 -16.75
N ALA A 261 11.03 -14.57 -16.64
CA ALA A 261 10.57 -15.51 -15.63
C ALA A 261 11.51 -16.71 -15.68
N LEU A 262 12.28 -16.94 -14.63
CA LEU A 262 13.01 -18.18 -14.49
C LEU A 262 11.96 -19.28 -14.53
N ASP A 263 12.03 -20.19 -15.52
CA ASP A 263 11.21 -21.40 -15.64
C ASP A 263 11.53 -22.37 -14.48
N GLY A 264 11.35 -21.92 -13.28
CA GLY A 264 11.44 -22.68 -12.06
C GLY A 264 10.16 -22.42 -11.28
N VAL A 265 9.30 -23.42 -11.22
CA VAL A 265 8.16 -23.43 -10.30
C VAL A 265 8.68 -23.02 -8.93
N THR A 266 8.47 -21.76 -8.58
CA THR A 266 8.63 -21.31 -7.21
C THR A 266 7.71 -22.20 -6.39
N LYS A 267 8.27 -22.97 -5.46
CA LYS A 267 7.47 -23.52 -4.38
C LYS A 267 6.78 -22.31 -3.76
N GLU A 268 5.49 -22.13 -4.07
CA GLU A 268 4.70 -21.06 -3.46
C GLU A 268 4.90 -21.17 -1.95
N ASP A 269 5.50 -20.16 -1.34
CA ASP A 269 5.62 -20.10 0.11
C ASP A 269 4.20 -20.07 0.66
N THR A 270 3.75 -21.19 1.17
CA THR A 270 2.44 -21.29 1.79
C THR A 270 2.58 -21.21 3.30
N TYR A 271 1.75 -20.39 3.89
CA TYR A 271 1.61 -20.32 5.35
C TYR A 271 0.61 -21.38 5.83
N LYS A 272 1.02 -22.18 6.81
CA LYS A 272 0.12 -23.17 7.40
C LYS A 272 -0.69 -22.51 8.52
N MET A 273 -1.99 -22.39 8.32
CA MET A 273 -2.93 -21.77 9.28
C MET A 273 -2.80 -22.40 10.67
N PRO A 274 -2.42 -21.65 11.73
CA PRO A 274 -2.37 -22.18 13.09
C PRO A 274 -3.76 -22.19 13.73
N SER A 275 -3.92 -22.94 14.83
CA SER A 275 -4.99 -22.67 15.79
C SER A 275 -4.56 -21.58 16.77
N ALA A 276 -5.52 -20.93 17.45
CA ALA A 276 -5.21 -19.95 18.48
C ALA A 276 -4.38 -20.54 19.63
N GLU A 277 -4.65 -21.80 19.99
CA GLU A 277 -3.93 -22.52 21.04
C GLU A 277 -2.52 -22.87 20.60
N SER A 278 -2.34 -23.35 19.35
CA SER A 278 -1.00 -23.72 18.83
C SER A 278 -0.10 -22.49 18.74
N LEU A 279 -0.64 -21.38 18.22
CA LEU A 279 0.09 -20.12 18.10
C LEU A 279 0.44 -19.53 19.49
N SER A 280 -0.47 -19.61 20.44
CA SER A 280 -0.22 -19.16 21.82
C SER A 280 0.93 -19.92 22.47
N LYS A 281 1.02 -21.24 22.22
CA LYS A 281 2.14 -22.09 22.72
C LYS A 281 3.46 -21.73 22.03
N GLU A 282 3.43 -21.54 20.72
CA GLU A 282 4.60 -21.17 19.92
C GLU A 282 5.18 -19.84 20.40
N LEU A 283 4.33 -18.85 20.63
CA LEU A 283 4.70 -17.53 21.13
C LEU A 283 4.92 -17.49 22.66
N LYS A 284 4.83 -18.62 23.34
CA LYS A 284 5.00 -18.75 24.82
C LYS A 284 4.10 -17.80 25.63
N LEU A 285 2.89 -17.58 25.18
CA LEU A 285 1.93 -16.70 25.84
C LEU A 285 1.34 -17.39 27.07
N LYS A 286 1.07 -16.62 28.14
CA LYS A 286 0.41 -17.09 29.38
C LYS A 286 -1.09 -17.33 29.19
N GLN A 287 -1.70 -16.73 28.17
CA GLN A 287 -3.12 -16.82 27.82
C GLN A 287 -3.28 -17.07 26.34
N THR A 288 -4.47 -17.49 25.91
CA THR A 288 -4.79 -17.60 24.48
C THR A 288 -4.62 -16.26 23.80
N ILE A 289 -4.00 -16.26 22.64
CA ILE A 289 -3.76 -15.06 21.84
C ILE A 289 -5.07 -14.33 21.54
N SER A 290 -5.08 -13.02 21.69
CA SER A 290 -6.25 -12.19 21.36
C SER A 290 -6.55 -12.21 19.83
N PRO A 291 -7.79 -11.93 19.42
CA PRO A 291 -8.12 -11.82 17.99
C PRO A 291 -7.23 -10.84 17.22
N GLY A 292 -6.89 -9.69 17.83
CA GLY A 292 -5.97 -8.72 17.26
C GLY A 292 -4.56 -9.27 17.09
N GLY A 293 -3.99 -9.88 18.13
CA GLY A 293 -2.66 -10.48 18.07
C GLY A 293 -2.58 -11.64 17.07
N PHE A 294 -3.64 -12.44 16.97
CA PHE A 294 -3.74 -13.49 15.95
C PHE A 294 -3.80 -12.90 14.54
N ALA A 295 -4.58 -11.83 14.35
CA ALA A 295 -4.64 -11.12 13.08
C ALA A 295 -3.28 -10.52 12.69
N ASP A 296 -2.53 -9.97 13.66
CA ASP A 296 -1.20 -9.42 13.40
C ASP A 296 -0.22 -10.51 12.96
N GLU A 297 -0.29 -11.69 13.56
CA GLU A 297 0.53 -12.82 13.15
C GLU A 297 0.19 -13.29 11.72
N LEU A 298 -1.10 -13.34 11.37
CA LEU A 298 -1.52 -13.61 10.00
C LEU A 298 -0.97 -12.57 9.01
N ARG A 299 -1.01 -11.27 9.36
CA ARG A 299 -0.46 -10.18 8.52
C ARG A 299 1.04 -10.34 8.32
N ARG A 300 1.80 -10.70 9.36
CA ARG A 300 3.25 -10.98 9.25
C ARG A 300 3.56 -12.08 8.23
N ASN A 301 2.62 -13.00 8.05
CA ASN A 301 2.71 -14.09 7.08
C ASN A 301 1.96 -13.79 5.77
N LEU A 302 1.72 -12.52 5.47
CA LEU A 302 1.05 -12.02 4.26
C LEU A 302 -0.39 -12.52 4.06
N ILE A 303 -1.05 -12.97 5.11
CA ILE A 303 -2.47 -13.33 5.07
C ILE A 303 -3.29 -12.10 5.44
N GLN A 304 -4.46 -11.93 4.83
CA GLN A 304 -5.36 -10.82 5.09
C GLN A 304 -6.46 -11.21 6.10
N PRO A 305 -6.28 -10.95 7.40
CA PRO A 305 -7.32 -11.26 8.38
C PRO A 305 -8.42 -10.21 8.35
N VAL A 306 -9.66 -10.65 8.52
CA VAL A 306 -10.82 -9.81 8.79
C VAL A 306 -11.39 -10.25 10.13
N VAL A 307 -11.25 -9.40 11.14
CA VAL A 307 -11.78 -9.67 12.49
C VAL A 307 -13.24 -9.22 12.52
N LEU A 308 -14.15 -10.13 12.86
CA LEU A 308 -15.58 -9.92 12.94
C LEU A 308 -16.02 -9.86 14.40
N GLY A 309 -16.49 -8.69 14.81
CA GLY A 309 -16.90 -8.40 16.18
C GLY A 309 -15.78 -7.85 17.06
N THR A 310 -16.11 -7.56 18.32
CA THR A 310 -15.24 -6.91 19.31
C THR A 310 -14.88 -7.83 20.48
N GLY A 311 -15.24 -9.10 20.35
CA GLY A 311 -15.03 -10.11 21.40
C GLY A 311 -13.55 -10.38 21.71
N LYS A 312 -13.32 -10.99 22.85
CA LYS A 312 -11.95 -11.27 23.34
C LYS A 312 -11.36 -12.58 22.81
N ASN A 313 -12.19 -13.46 22.26
CA ASN A 313 -11.78 -14.80 21.80
C ASN A 313 -12.20 -15.03 20.35
N ILE A 314 -11.39 -15.77 19.60
CA ILE A 314 -11.74 -16.26 18.26
C ILE A 314 -12.65 -17.48 18.46
N LYS A 315 -13.86 -17.40 17.96
CA LYS A 315 -14.87 -18.45 18.03
C LYS A 315 -14.86 -19.36 16.81
N LYS A 316 -14.66 -18.79 15.62
CA LYS A 316 -14.58 -19.49 14.34
C LYS A 316 -13.59 -18.81 13.41
N MET A 317 -13.04 -19.58 12.49
CA MET A 317 -12.19 -19.11 11.41
C MET A 317 -12.75 -19.61 10.08
N SER A 318 -12.69 -18.80 9.02
CA SER A 318 -13.18 -19.23 7.68
C SER A 318 -12.36 -20.35 7.07
N VAL A 319 -11.15 -20.57 7.59
CA VAL A 319 -10.20 -21.60 7.17
C VAL A 319 -9.79 -22.44 8.37
N SER A 320 -9.75 -23.76 8.22
CA SER A 320 -9.36 -24.69 9.27
C SER A 320 -7.86 -24.60 9.58
N ALA A 321 -7.51 -24.80 10.84
CA ALA A 321 -6.10 -24.96 11.24
C ALA A 321 -5.45 -26.11 10.43
N GLY A 322 -4.21 -25.92 10.01
CA GLY A 322 -3.46 -26.85 9.17
C GLY A 322 -3.60 -26.61 7.67
N THR A 323 -4.57 -25.79 7.20
CA THR A 323 -4.70 -25.44 5.80
C THR A 323 -3.50 -24.60 5.34
N LYS A 324 -2.99 -24.86 4.13
CA LYS A 324 -1.95 -24.07 3.51
C LYS A 324 -2.57 -22.90 2.77
N LEU A 325 -2.18 -21.69 3.14
CA LEU A 325 -2.64 -20.43 2.58
C LEU A 325 -1.55 -19.81 1.73
N LYS A 326 -1.95 -19.19 0.63
CA LYS A 326 -1.08 -18.37 -0.22
C LYS A 326 -1.06 -16.93 0.32
N ALA A 327 -0.02 -16.19 -0.04
CA ALA A 327 0.02 -14.76 0.24
C ALA A 327 -1.25 -14.05 -0.32
N ASN A 328 -1.80 -13.14 0.48
CA ASN A 328 -3.05 -12.37 0.26
C ASN A 328 -4.37 -13.14 0.35
N GLU A 329 -4.37 -14.40 0.70
CA GLU A 329 -5.64 -15.04 1.01
C GLU A 329 -6.31 -14.35 2.20
N GLN A 330 -7.61 -14.11 2.08
CA GLN A 330 -8.40 -13.45 3.08
C GLN A 330 -9.01 -14.49 4.03
N VAL A 331 -8.81 -14.27 5.34
CA VAL A 331 -9.33 -15.16 6.39
C VAL A 331 -10.24 -14.38 7.33
N LEU A 332 -11.46 -14.86 7.54
CA LEU A 332 -12.36 -14.31 8.53
C LEU A 332 -12.09 -14.93 9.91
N LEU A 333 -12.00 -14.08 10.92
CA LEU A 333 -11.87 -14.44 12.33
C LEU A 333 -13.12 -13.96 13.06
N LEU A 334 -14.07 -14.87 13.33
CA LEU A 334 -15.27 -14.54 14.09
C LEU A 334 -14.94 -14.56 15.57
N THR A 335 -15.22 -13.45 16.25
CA THR A 335 -15.11 -13.36 17.70
C THR A 335 -16.39 -13.81 18.42
N ASP A 336 -16.36 -13.86 19.73
CA ASP A 336 -17.51 -14.22 20.58
C ASP A 336 -18.54 -13.07 20.72
N ASP A 337 -18.31 -11.94 20.08
CA ASP A 337 -19.16 -10.76 20.12
C ASP A 337 -19.28 -10.10 18.74
N LEU A 338 -20.23 -10.54 17.95
CA LEU A 338 -20.57 -9.97 16.62
C LEU A 338 -22.03 -9.50 16.59
N ASP A 339 -22.24 -8.20 16.72
CA ASP A 339 -23.55 -7.59 16.78
C ASP A 339 -23.95 -6.77 15.55
N LEU A 340 -22.99 -6.42 14.69
CA LEU A 340 -23.17 -5.49 13.57
C LEU A 340 -22.85 -6.16 12.24
N VAL A 341 -23.53 -5.73 11.18
CA VAL A 341 -23.24 -6.13 9.80
C VAL A 341 -21.89 -5.53 9.39
N PRO A 342 -20.89 -6.37 9.01
CA PRO A 342 -19.58 -5.88 8.59
C PRO A 342 -19.63 -5.25 7.20
N ASP A 343 -18.58 -4.50 6.86
CA ASP A 343 -18.28 -4.16 5.49
C ASP A 343 -17.70 -5.38 4.76
N MET A 344 -18.47 -5.89 3.78
CA MET A 344 -18.06 -7.05 2.99
C MET A 344 -17.39 -6.67 1.67
N TYR A 345 -17.15 -5.38 1.42
CA TYR A 345 -16.49 -4.95 0.18
C TYR A 345 -15.14 -5.67 0.00
N GLY A 346 -14.89 -6.18 -1.18
CA GLY A 346 -13.67 -6.93 -1.50
C GLY A 346 -13.60 -8.37 -0.96
N TRP A 347 -14.60 -8.85 -0.22
CA TRP A 347 -14.63 -10.24 0.22
C TRP A 347 -14.82 -11.19 -0.95
N THR A 348 -14.27 -12.40 -0.81
CA THR A 348 -14.59 -13.49 -1.74
C THR A 348 -15.99 -14.02 -1.48
N LYS A 349 -16.58 -14.65 -2.49
CA LYS A 349 -17.89 -15.28 -2.34
C LYS A 349 -17.89 -16.32 -1.21
N GLU A 350 -16.82 -17.13 -1.10
CA GLU A 350 -16.65 -18.14 -0.05
C GLU A 350 -16.70 -17.51 1.35
N ASN A 351 -16.06 -16.36 1.53
CA ASN A 351 -16.08 -15.67 2.82
C ASN A 351 -17.48 -15.12 3.17
N VAL A 352 -18.22 -14.63 2.17
CA VAL A 352 -19.62 -14.23 2.38
C VAL A 352 -20.49 -15.44 2.74
N ASP A 353 -20.30 -16.59 2.08
CA ASP A 353 -21.02 -17.82 2.38
C ASP A 353 -20.69 -18.34 3.80
N LYS A 354 -19.42 -18.22 4.24
CA LYS A 354 -19.02 -18.52 5.63
C LYS A 354 -19.67 -17.60 6.65
N PHE A 355 -19.73 -16.31 6.37
CA PHE A 355 -20.43 -15.36 7.22
C PHE A 355 -21.93 -15.69 7.32
N ALA A 356 -22.56 -16.01 6.20
CA ALA A 356 -23.96 -16.43 6.16
C ALA A 356 -24.21 -17.71 6.99
N GLU A 357 -23.36 -18.72 6.84
CA GLU A 357 -23.39 -19.97 7.63
C GLU A 357 -23.31 -19.67 9.14
N TRP A 358 -22.44 -18.74 9.54
CA TRP A 358 -22.22 -18.43 10.96
C TRP A 358 -23.31 -17.60 11.60
N THR A 359 -23.97 -16.75 10.82
CA THR A 359 -24.95 -15.78 11.30
C THR A 359 -26.41 -16.18 11.02
N GLY A 360 -26.63 -17.14 10.11
CA GLY A 360 -27.95 -17.53 9.64
C GLY A 360 -28.65 -16.49 8.73
N ILE A 361 -27.90 -15.49 8.25
CA ILE A 361 -28.43 -14.46 7.34
C ILE A 361 -28.53 -15.02 5.94
N GLU A 362 -29.69 -14.82 5.29
CA GLU A 362 -29.90 -15.18 3.90
C GLU A 362 -29.12 -14.25 2.96
N ILE A 363 -28.28 -14.82 2.08
CA ILE A 363 -27.54 -14.06 1.09
C ILE A 363 -28.14 -14.27 -0.31
N THR A 364 -28.32 -13.18 -1.04
CA THR A 364 -28.68 -13.21 -2.46
C THR A 364 -27.58 -12.54 -3.26
N TYR A 365 -27.09 -13.21 -4.29
CA TYR A 365 -26.04 -12.67 -5.16
C TYR A 365 -26.63 -12.04 -6.42
N LYS A 366 -26.00 -10.95 -6.89
CA LYS A 366 -26.23 -10.28 -8.17
C LYS A 366 -24.87 -10.02 -8.84
N GLY A 367 -24.89 -9.87 -10.15
CA GLY A 367 -23.68 -9.60 -10.92
C GLY A 367 -22.81 -10.84 -11.16
N LYS A 368 -21.69 -10.63 -11.85
CA LYS A 368 -20.67 -11.63 -12.16
C LYS A 368 -19.33 -11.07 -11.73
N GLY A 369 -18.56 -11.83 -10.99
CA GLY A 369 -17.25 -11.42 -10.48
C GLY A 369 -16.85 -12.31 -9.33
N SER A 370 -15.60 -12.16 -8.90
CA SER A 370 -14.99 -12.99 -7.85
C SER A 370 -15.12 -12.39 -6.46
N ARG A 371 -15.41 -11.09 -6.37
CA ARG A 371 -15.43 -10.33 -5.12
C ARG A 371 -16.67 -9.46 -4.97
N VAL A 372 -16.97 -9.13 -3.73
CA VAL A 372 -18.06 -8.22 -3.38
C VAL A 372 -17.70 -6.79 -3.81
N SER A 373 -18.51 -6.22 -4.69
CA SER A 373 -18.41 -4.80 -5.10
C SER A 373 -19.45 -3.91 -4.40
N LYS A 374 -20.54 -4.50 -3.86
CA LYS A 374 -21.57 -3.74 -3.16
C LYS A 374 -22.41 -4.66 -2.27
N GLN A 375 -22.87 -4.15 -1.14
CA GLN A 375 -23.94 -4.74 -0.30
C GLN A 375 -25.11 -3.75 -0.16
N ASN A 376 -26.34 -4.27 -0.05
CA ASN A 376 -27.53 -3.43 0.07
C ASN A 376 -27.83 -3.00 1.50
N VAL A 377 -27.30 -3.70 2.50
CA VAL A 377 -27.46 -3.37 3.91
C VAL A 377 -26.30 -2.47 4.33
N LYS A 378 -26.63 -1.39 5.02
CA LYS A 378 -25.59 -0.45 5.50
C LYS A 378 -24.72 -1.13 6.55
N VAL A 379 -23.41 -0.87 6.46
CA VAL A 379 -22.41 -1.27 7.48
C VAL A 379 -22.86 -0.77 8.85
N GLU A 380 -22.55 -1.53 9.90
CA GLU A 380 -22.95 -1.25 11.30
C GLU A 380 -24.47 -1.33 11.58
N THR A 381 -25.26 -1.84 10.64
CA THR A 381 -26.65 -2.20 10.94
C THR A 381 -26.68 -3.36 11.94
N ALA A 382 -27.57 -3.30 12.93
CA ALA A 382 -27.69 -4.38 13.92
C ALA A 382 -28.00 -5.74 13.26
N LEU A 383 -27.17 -6.73 13.51
CA LEU A 383 -27.25 -8.07 12.90
C LEU A 383 -28.59 -8.74 13.23
N LYS A 384 -29.06 -8.60 14.47
CA LYS A 384 -30.36 -9.14 14.94
C LYS A 384 -31.57 -8.63 14.16
N LYS A 385 -31.48 -7.49 13.49
CA LYS A 385 -32.53 -6.90 12.66
C LYS A 385 -32.38 -7.26 11.19
N THR A 386 -31.28 -7.94 10.79
CA THR A 386 -30.96 -8.23 9.42
C THR A 386 -31.22 -9.70 9.12
N LYS A 387 -32.23 -9.98 8.32
CA LYS A 387 -32.57 -11.36 7.90
C LYS A 387 -31.96 -11.74 6.56
N LYS A 388 -31.75 -10.74 5.69
CA LYS A 388 -31.33 -10.95 4.31
C LYS A 388 -30.41 -9.83 3.85
N ILE A 389 -29.36 -10.19 3.13
CA ILE A 389 -28.43 -9.25 2.48
C ILE A 389 -28.33 -9.61 0.99
N THR A 390 -28.39 -8.59 0.14
CA THR A 390 -28.09 -8.74 -1.29
C THR A 390 -26.68 -8.26 -1.54
N ILE A 391 -25.85 -9.14 -2.07
CA ILE A 391 -24.45 -8.90 -2.43
C ILE A 391 -24.35 -8.77 -3.94
N THR A 392 -23.70 -7.71 -4.40
CA THR A 392 -23.32 -7.57 -5.82
C THR A 392 -21.87 -7.97 -5.96
N LEU A 393 -21.59 -8.92 -6.85
CA LEU A 393 -20.25 -9.33 -7.22
C LEU A 393 -19.76 -8.50 -8.42
N GLY A 394 -18.48 -8.15 -8.41
CA GLY A 394 -17.78 -7.43 -9.48
C GLY A 394 -16.31 -7.81 -9.45
N ASP A 395 -15.57 -7.40 -10.48
CA ASP A 395 -14.12 -7.53 -10.61
C ASP A 395 -13.43 -6.20 -10.32
#